data_44f4eece0a6195a8b1fdb6306862d63e
#
_entry.id   44f4eece0a6195a8b1fdb6306862d63e
#
_cell.length_a   1.000
_cell.length_b   1.000
_cell.length_c   1.000
_cell.angle_alpha   90.00
_cell.angle_beta   90.00
_cell.angle_gamma   90.00
#
_symmetry.space_group_name_H-M   'P 1'
#
loop_
_entity.id
_entity.type
_entity.pdbx_description
1 polymer ?
#
loop_
_entity_poly.entity_id
_entity_poly.type
_entity_poly.pdbx_seq_one_letter_code
_entity_poly.pdbx_strand_id
1 'polypeptide(L)'
;MKQSAGTLLYRDGPDGLEVLLVHASGNYNRKKPWSIPKGEPDEGEDDLEATARRETLEEAGVQAGELIALGSIRYSKSKKTIYAFAGPAPAEAAPRCASWEVDQARFVPIDEARKILHPEQVVFLDRLLQCRMG
;
A
#
# COMPACT_ATOMS: atom_id res chain seq x y z
N MET A 1 4.10 -18.31 -10.70
CA MET A 1 3.11 -17.62 -9.86
C MET A 1 3.59 -16.22 -9.58
N LYS A 2 2.75 -15.22 -9.83
CA LYS A 2 3.17 -13.82 -9.64
C LYS A 2 3.03 -13.37 -8.20
N GLN A 3 4.02 -12.62 -7.75
CA GLN A 3 4.03 -12.03 -6.43
C GLN A 3 4.22 -10.53 -6.54
N SER A 4 3.56 -9.77 -5.65
CA SER A 4 3.79 -8.35 -5.49
C SER A 4 4.01 -8.07 -4.02
N ALA A 5 4.68 -6.98 -3.74
CA ALA A 5 4.88 -6.52 -2.36
C ALA A 5 4.64 -5.02 -2.29
N GLY A 6 4.07 -4.58 -1.20
CA GLY A 6 3.79 -3.18 -0.99
C GLY A 6 3.77 -2.82 0.48
N THR A 7 3.54 -1.53 0.73
CA THR A 7 3.52 -1.04 2.10
C THR A 7 2.16 -0.49 2.47
N LEU A 8 1.81 -0.66 3.74
CA LEU A 8 0.68 0.02 4.36
C LEU A 8 1.25 0.97 5.41
N LEU A 9 1.62 2.17 4.96
CA LEU A 9 2.15 3.20 5.84
C LEU A 9 1.00 3.93 6.50
N TYR A 10 1.13 4.22 7.79
CA TYR A 10 0.07 4.85 8.57
C TYR A 10 0.61 6.04 9.35
N ARG A 11 -0.31 6.91 9.73
CA ARG A 11 -0.03 8.03 10.62
C ARG A 11 -1.28 8.38 11.39
N ASP A 12 -1.10 9.09 12.51
CA ASP A 12 -2.23 9.64 13.24
C ASP A 12 -2.59 10.98 12.62
N GLY A 13 -3.83 11.11 12.16
CA GLY A 13 -4.35 12.32 11.57
C GLY A 13 -5.33 13.01 12.51
N PRO A 14 -5.92 14.15 12.07
CA PRO A 14 -6.85 14.91 12.92
C PRO A 14 -8.08 14.09 13.34
N ASP A 15 -8.51 13.16 12.50
CA ASP A 15 -9.72 12.38 12.76
C ASP A 15 -9.41 10.90 13.01
N GLY A 16 -8.18 10.59 13.40
CA GLY A 16 -7.77 9.23 13.71
C GLY A 16 -6.73 8.70 12.74
N LEU A 17 -6.63 7.39 12.70
CA LEU A 17 -5.61 6.70 11.91
C LEU A 17 -5.84 6.90 10.40
N GLU A 18 -4.77 7.25 9.69
CA GLU A 18 -4.77 7.39 8.23
C GLU A 18 -3.76 6.43 7.61
N VAL A 19 -4.04 5.96 6.41
CA VAL A 19 -3.15 5.08 5.67
C VAL A 19 -2.86 5.64 4.28
N LEU A 20 -1.65 5.40 3.78
CA LEU A 20 -1.23 5.88 2.46
C LEU A 20 -1.72 4.91 1.38
N LEU A 21 -2.52 5.44 0.46
CA LEU A 21 -3.06 4.69 -0.67
C LEU A 21 -2.77 5.41 -1.98
N VAL A 22 -2.77 4.65 -3.07
CA VAL A 22 -2.60 5.18 -4.42
C VAL A 22 -3.73 4.71 -5.32
N HIS A 23 -3.97 5.46 -6.39
CA HIS A 23 -4.95 5.11 -7.41
C HIS A 23 -4.28 5.06 -8.77
N ALA A 24 -4.53 4.00 -9.53
CA ALA A 24 -3.94 3.81 -10.85
C ALA A 24 -4.49 4.82 -11.84
N SER A 25 -3.60 5.37 -12.68
CA SER A 25 -3.96 6.37 -13.67
C SER A 25 -4.59 5.74 -14.93
N GLY A 26 -5.14 6.60 -15.78
CA GLY A 26 -5.68 6.24 -17.08
C GLY A 26 -7.19 6.03 -17.07
N ASN A 27 -7.80 6.26 -18.23
CA ASN A 27 -9.26 6.16 -18.37
C ASN A 27 -9.78 4.76 -18.03
N TYR A 28 -9.02 3.74 -18.39
CA TYR A 28 -9.37 2.35 -18.09
C TYR A 28 -9.48 2.09 -16.60
N ASN A 29 -8.68 2.80 -15.80
CA ASN A 29 -8.60 2.60 -14.35
C ASN A 29 -9.41 3.60 -13.54
N ARG A 30 -10.16 4.50 -14.18
CA ARG A 30 -10.83 5.60 -13.49
C ARG A 30 -11.72 5.13 -12.35
N LYS A 31 -12.44 4.02 -12.55
CA LYS A 31 -13.37 3.48 -11.55
C LYS A 31 -12.80 2.31 -10.77
N LYS A 32 -11.53 2.01 -10.95
CA LYS A 32 -10.88 0.93 -10.19
C LYS A 32 -10.69 1.33 -8.74
N PRO A 33 -10.70 0.37 -7.83
CA PRO A 33 -10.44 0.69 -6.42
C PRO A 33 -9.01 1.17 -6.21
N TRP A 34 -8.80 1.83 -5.10
CA TRP A 34 -7.47 2.23 -4.65
C TRP A 34 -6.71 1.02 -4.15
N SER A 35 -5.41 1.18 -3.99
CA SER A 35 -4.51 0.10 -3.58
C SER A 35 -3.44 0.66 -2.65
N ILE A 36 -2.82 -0.24 -1.88
CA ILE A 36 -1.54 0.09 -1.27
C ILE A 36 -0.51 0.25 -2.40
N PRO A 37 0.53 1.11 -2.22
CA PRO A 37 1.62 1.17 -3.19
C PRO A 37 2.29 -0.20 -3.24
N LYS A 38 2.38 -0.80 -4.43
CA LYS A 38 2.92 -2.15 -4.58
C LYS A 38 3.35 -2.44 -6.00
N GLY A 39 4.16 -3.45 -6.16
CA GLY A 39 4.54 -3.94 -7.47
C GLY A 39 5.31 -5.24 -7.39
N GLU A 40 5.72 -5.72 -8.54
CA GLU A 40 6.43 -7.00 -8.65
C GLU A 40 7.93 -6.80 -8.39
N PRO A 41 8.60 -7.83 -7.83
CA PRO A 41 10.05 -7.76 -7.65
C PRO A 41 10.77 -7.55 -8.97
N ASP A 42 11.84 -6.77 -8.93
CA ASP A 42 12.75 -6.65 -10.07
C ASP A 42 13.63 -7.91 -10.13
N GLU A 43 14.21 -8.13 -11.29
CA GLU A 43 15.16 -9.24 -11.46
C GLU A 43 16.30 -9.10 -10.47
N GLY A 44 16.56 -10.17 -9.73
CA GLY A 44 17.60 -10.19 -8.72
C GLY A 44 17.17 -9.64 -7.36
N GLU A 45 15.95 -9.18 -7.23
CA GLU A 45 15.41 -8.66 -5.97
C GLU A 45 14.78 -9.82 -5.19
N ASP A 46 15.51 -10.34 -4.21
CA ASP A 46 15.08 -11.53 -3.47
C ASP A 46 14.25 -11.23 -2.22
N ASP A 47 14.31 -9.98 -1.75
CA ASP A 47 13.66 -9.57 -0.51
C ASP A 47 12.38 -8.80 -0.83
N LEU A 48 11.24 -9.35 -0.45
CA LEU A 48 9.94 -8.72 -0.72
C LEU A 48 9.78 -7.40 0.04
N GLU A 49 10.41 -7.25 1.20
CA GLU A 49 10.39 -5.96 1.89
C GLU A 49 11.11 -4.89 1.06
N ALA A 50 12.23 -5.24 0.43
CA ALA A 50 12.95 -4.32 -0.44
C ALA A 50 12.08 -3.92 -1.65
N THR A 51 11.35 -4.89 -2.20
CA THR A 51 10.38 -4.61 -3.28
C THR A 51 9.33 -3.62 -2.82
N ALA A 52 8.77 -3.85 -1.63
CA ALA A 52 7.73 -2.98 -1.07
C ALA A 52 8.25 -1.54 -0.89
N ARG A 53 9.46 -1.40 -0.37
CA ARG A 53 10.08 -0.08 -0.16
C ARG A 53 10.30 0.64 -1.49
N ARG A 54 10.83 -0.07 -2.47
CA ARG A 54 11.11 0.50 -3.79
C ARG A 54 9.82 0.95 -4.48
N GLU A 55 8.80 0.10 -4.46
CA GLU A 55 7.52 0.43 -5.11
C GLU A 55 6.83 1.62 -4.45
N THR A 56 6.92 1.73 -3.12
CA THR A 56 6.33 2.86 -2.41
C THR A 56 7.01 4.17 -2.81
N LEU A 57 8.34 4.15 -2.93
CA LEU A 57 9.08 5.32 -3.36
C LEU A 57 8.74 5.67 -4.81
N GLU A 58 8.67 4.68 -5.69
CA GLU A 58 8.37 4.89 -7.12
C GLU A 58 6.97 5.45 -7.34
N GLU A 59 5.97 4.93 -6.62
CA GLU A 59 4.57 5.30 -6.85
C GLU A 59 4.13 6.52 -6.07
N ALA A 60 4.55 6.64 -4.82
CA ALA A 60 4.05 7.69 -3.92
C ALA A 60 5.11 8.69 -3.49
N GLY A 61 6.38 8.46 -3.84
CA GLY A 61 7.45 9.38 -3.49
C GLY A 61 7.80 9.39 -2.00
N VAL A 62 7.42 8.35 -1.26
CA VAL A 62 7.65 8.26 0.18
C VAL A 62 8.64 7.15 0.47
N GLN A 63 9.66 7.46 1.25
CA GLN A 63 10.64 6.47 1.69
C GLN A 63 10.18 5.88 3.01
N ALA A 64 9.93 4.58 3.03
CA ALA A 64 9.44 3.90 4.23
C ALA A 64 10.52 3.81 5.31
N GLY A 65 10.11 3.92 6.56
CA GLY A 65 10.97 3.68 7.71
C GLY A 65 10.88 2.22 8.15
N GLU A 66 10.75 1.98 9.45
CA GLU A 66 10.63 0.61 9.96
C GLU A 66 9.34 -0.04 9.47
N LEU A 67 9.42 -1.31 9.12
CA LEU A 67 8.29 -2.08 8.62
C LEU A 67 8.20 -3.42 9.33
N ILE A 68 6.96 -3.88 9.51
CA ILE A 68 6.67 -5.23 10.00
C ILE A 68 5.82 -5.94 8.96
N ALA A 69 6.00 -7.25 8.82
CA ALA A 69 5.24 -8.03 7.86
C ALA A 69 3.78 -8.19 8.35
N LEU A 70 2.83 -7.93 7.46
CA LEU A 70 1.41 -8.21 7.70
C LEU A 70 0.96 -9.50 7.01
N GLY A 71 1.90 -10.23 6.40
CA GLY A 71 1.56 -11.44 5.68
C GLY A 71 1.08 -11.15 4.28
N SER A 72 0.33 -12.07 3.72
CA SER A 72 -0.08 -11.99 2.33
C SER A 72 -1.55 -12.30 2.15
N ILE A 73 -2.05 -11.94 0.97
CA ILE A 73 -3.36 -12.33 0.49
C ILE A 73 -3.17 -12.87 -0.92
N ARG A 74 -4.13 -13.63 -1.39
CA ARG A 74 -4.14 -14.13 -2.77
C ARG A 74 -5.41 -13.66 -3.45
N TYR A 75 -5.24 -12.93 -4.55
CA TYR A 75 -6.39 -12.48 -5.32
C TYR A 75 -7.12 -13.68 -5.92
N SER A 76 -8.45 -13.68 -5.77
CA SER A 76 -9.27 -14.80 -6.20
C SER A 76 -9.27 -15.00 -7.72
N LYS A 77 -9.23 -13.89 -8.48
CA LYS A 77 -9.30 -13.98 -9.95
C LYS A 77 -7.94 -14.21 -10.60
N SER A 78 -6.96 -13.38 -10.26
CA SER A 78 -5.66 -13.43 -10.90
C SER A 78 -4.71 -14.46 -10.30
N LYS A 79 -5.03 -14.94 -9.11
CA LYS A 79 -4.17 -15.85 -8.33
C LYS A 79 -2.83 -15.22 -7.93
N LYS A 80 -2.71 -13.91 -8.08
CA LYS A 80 -1.52 -13.17 -7.67
C LYS A 80 -1.49 -13.07 -6.15
N THR A 81 -0.30 -13.26 -5.57
CA THR A 81 -0.10 -13.12 -4.13
C THR A 81 0.45 -11.74 -3.82
N ILE A 82 -0.15 -11.03 -2.88
CA ILE A 82 0.27 -9.70 -2.46
C ILE A 82 0.76 -9.77 -1.02
N TYR A 83 2.00 -9.36 -0.81
CA TYR A 83 2.59 -9.24 0.52
C TYR A 83 2.55 -7.79 0.97
N ALA A 84 2.16 -7.54 2.21
CA ALA A 84 2.11 -6.19 2.75
C ALA A 84 3.03 -6.06 3.96
N PHE A 85 3.66 -4.90 4.07
CA PHE A 85 4.52 -4.53 5.20
C PHE A 85 4.01 -3.20 5.74
N ALA A 86 3.82 -3.12 7.03
CA ALA A 86 3.24 -1.93 7.66
C ALA A 86 4.26 -1.21 8.54
N GLY A 87 4.14 0.09 8.60
CA GLY A 87 4.97 0.89 9.48
C GLY A 87 4.48 2.32 9.54
N PRO A 88 4.95 3.08 10.54
CA PRO A 88 4.60 4.49 10.62
C PRO A 88 5.23 5.25 9.45
N ALA A 89 4.45 6.16 8.87
CA ALA A 89 4.99 7.03 7.83
C ALA A 89 6.02 7.99 8.45
N PRO A 90 7.08 8.34 7.71
CA PRO A 90 7.99 9.37 8.19
C PRO A 90 7.24 10.66 8.48
N ALA A 91 7.69 11.41 9.50
CA ALA A 91 7.01 12.63 9.92
C ALA A 91 6.88 13.66 8.80
N GLU A 92 7.86 13.71 7.90
CA GLU A 92 7.90 14.64 6.78
C GLU A 92 7.32 14.08 5.50
N ALA A 93 6.64 12.93 5.56
CA ALA A 93 6.10 12.28 4.37
C ALA A 93 5.12 13.19 3.63
N ALA A 94 5.39 13.40 2.35
CA ALA A 94 4.55 14.21 1.47
C ALA A 94 4.26 13.40 0.21
N PRO A 95 3.23 12.53 0.25
CA PRO A 95 2.89 11.69 -0.88
C PRO A 95 2.61 12.51 -2.13
N ARG A 96 3.05 11.99 -3.27
CA ARG A 96 2.82 12.61 -4.57
C ARG A 96 2.71 11.52 -5.64
N CYS A 97 2.16 11.90 -6.78
CA CYS A 97 2.12 10.99 -7.93
C CYS A 97 3.51 10.95 -8.54
N ALA A 98 4.34 10.04 -8.04
CA ALA A 98 5.74 9.94 -8.43
C ALA A 98 5.96 9.09 -9.69
N SER A 99 4.90 8.42 -10.16
CA SER A 99 4.92 7.59 -11.36
C SER A 99 3.75 7.96 -12.24
N TRP A 100 3.95 7.89 -13.58
CA TRP A 100 2.85 8.11 -14.52
C TRP A 100 1.73 7.08 -14.36
N GLU A 101 2.02 5.95 -13.70
CA GLU A 101 1.04 4.89 -13.47
C GLU A 101 0.04 5.23 -12.36
N VAL A 102 0.28 6.31 -11.62
CA VAL A 102 -0.51 6.70 -10.46
C VAL A 102 -1.05 8.11 -10.65
N ASP A 103 -2.37 8.28 -10.52
CA ASP A 103 -2.99 9.61 -10.63
C ASP A 103 -3.33 10.23 -9.29
N GLN A 104 -3.30 9.46 -8.21
CA GLN A 104 -3.48 10.00 -6.85
C GLN A 104 -2.65 9.19 -5.86
N ALA A 105 -2.08 9.90 -4.89
CA ALA A 105 -1.34 9.30 -3.78
C ALA A 105 -1.58 10.19 -2.56
N ARG A 106 -2.27 9.65 -1.53
CA ARG A 106 -2.58 10.44 -0.35
C ARG A 106 -2.87 9.58 0.87
N PHE A 107 -2.77 10.18 2.03
CA PHE A 107 -3.24 9.56 3.26
C PHE A 107 -4.75 9.64 3.32
N VAL A 108 -5.38 8.54 3.70
CA VAL A 108 -6.83 8.38 3.73
C VAL A 108 -7.23 7.90 5.12
N PRO A 109 -8.23 8.54 5.75
CA PRO A 109 -8.75 8.01 7.03
C PRO A 109 -9.15 6.55 6.88
N ILE A 110 -8.88 5.76 7.92
CA ILE A 110 -9.04 4.31 7.81
C ILE A 110 -10.47 3.90 7.48
N ASP A 111 -11.47 4.63 7.96
CA ASP A 111 -12.86 4.31 7.64
C ASP A 111 -13.18 4.53 6.17
N GLU A 112 -12.60 5.59 5.58
CA GLU A 112 -12.75 5.83 4.15
C GLU A 112 -11.95 4.79 3.35
N ALA A 113 -10.77 4.42 3.85
CA ALA A 113 -9.93 3.42 3.20
C ALA A 113 -10.67 2.09 3.02
N ARG A 114 -11.47 1.69 4.00
CA ARG A 114 -12.27 0.46 3.89
C ARG A 114 -13.22 0.49 2.71
N LYS A 115 -13.68 1.66 2.31
CA LYS A 115 -14.66 1.82 1.24
C LYS A 115 -14.02 1.89 -0.14
N ILE A 116 -12.81 2.44 -0.25
CA ILE A 116 -12.19 2.71 -1.54
C ILE A 116 -11.09 1.71 -1.90
N LEU A 117 -10.53 1.03 -0.92
CA LEU A 117 -9.46 0.06 -1.15
C LEU A 117 -9.99 -1.18 -1.87
N HIS A 118 -9.15 -1.78 -2.70
CA HIS A 118 -9.47 -3.07 -3.33
C HIS A 118 -10.05 -4.00 -2.27
N PRO A 119 -11.23 -4.60 -2.53
CA PRO A 119 -11.92 -5.37 -1.48
C PRO A 119 -11.07 -6.46 -0.84
N GLU A 120 -10.23 -7.12 -1.62
CA GLU A 120 -9.39 -8.20 -1.08
C GLU A 120 -8.21 -7.67 -0.26
N GLN A 121 -7.87 -6.39 -0.41
CA GLN A 121 -6.81 -5.77 0.40
C GLN A 121 -7.32 -5.26 1.75
N VAL A 122 -8.63 -5.17 1.94
CA VAL A 122 -9.21 -4.62 3.19
C VAL A 122 -8.73 -5.40 4.41
N VAL A 123 -8.48 -6.69 4.27
CA VAL A 123 -7.98 -7.50 5.38
C VAL A 123 -6.65 -6.99 5.93
N PHE A 124 -5.86 -6.31 5.12
CA PHE A 124 -4.61 -5.70 5.61
C PHE A 124 -4.87 -4.60 6.63
N LEU A 125 -5.98 -3.86 6.47
CA LEU A 125 -6.37 -2.85 7.46
C LEU A 125 -6.67 -3.51 8.80
N ASP A 126 -7.38 -4.64 8.78
CA ASP A 126 -7.69 -5.38 9.99
C ASP A 126 -6.42 -5.93 10.66
N ARG A 127 -5.50 -6.45 9.86
CA ARG A 127 -4.23 -6.96 10.39
C ARG A 127 -3.39 -5.84 11.00
N LEU A 128 -3.39 -4.65 10.37
CA LEU A 128 -2.71 -3.49 10.93
C LEU A 128 -3.29 -3.12 12.30
N LEU A 129 -4.61 -3.05 12.39
CA LEU A 129 -5.25 -2.69 13.65
C LEU A 129 -4.95 -3.70 14.74
N GLN A 130 -4.93 -4.99 14.42
CA GLN A 130 -4.56 -6.04 15.36
C GLN A 130 -3.12 -5.88 15.87
N CYS A 131 -2.20 -5.56 14.97
CA CYS A 131 -0.80 -5.35 15.34
C CYS A 131 -0.63 -4.15 16.27
N ARG A 132 -1.42 -3.09 16.07
CA ARG A 132 -1.34 -1.88 16.89
C ARG A 132 -1.96 -2.09 18.27
N MET A 133 -2.91 -3.00 18.39
CA MET A 133 -3.57 -3.29 19.67
C MET A 133 -2.81 -4.30 20.52
N GLY A 134 -2.02 -5.11 19.88
CA GLY A 134 -1.17 -6.10 20.53
C GLY A 134 0.19 -5.54 20.87
#